data_48cc3a92609758d45940f6ed276192f1
#
_entry.id   48cc3a92609758d45940f6ed276192f1
#
_cell.length_a   1.000
_cell.length_b   1.000
_cell.length_c   1.000
_cell.angle_alpha   90.00
_cell.angle_beta   90.00
_cell.angle_gamma   90.00
#
_symmetry.space_group_name_H-M   'P 1'
#
loop_
_entity.id
_entity.type
_entity.pdbx_description
1 polymer ?
#
loop_
_entity_poly.entity_id
_entity_poly.type
_entity_poly.pdbx_seq_one_letter_code
_entity_poly.pdbx_strand_id
1 'polypeptide(L)'
;MKTIAIFGAGGKMGLRAVDKLRDSAGYAVQCVEVGERGMARLAERGLQPTPAALAASSADVLILAVPDKLIGQIAAQAIPQMKPGAMLMLLDPAAAHAGDLPQRADVSYFIAHPCHPPLINDEVGEARRDFFGGIAKQHMVCALMQGPERDYATGEAVARVIFGPVMNAYRVTVAQMAILEPALVETTIIALLAVIKEAIDEAVKAGVPAEAAREFALGHMNVAVGVLFGYSGGVFSDGALLAIADGKQALLKPDWKHVFTPKSVMAQVKAITSAK
;
A
#
# COMPACT_ATOMS: atom_id res chain seq x y z
N MET A 1 -22.92 15.24 5.67
CA MET A 1 -22.47 14.12 4.81
C MET A 1 -21.35 14.66 3.92
N LYS A 2 -20.18 13.99 3.85
CA LYS A 2 -19.04 14.40 2.99
C LYS A 2 -19.16 13.70 1.63
N THR A 3 -18.92 14.44 0.55
CA THR A 3 -18.86 13.88 -0.81
C THR A 3 -17.46 13.39 -1.11
N ILE A 4 -17.31 12.10 -1.45
CA ILE A 4 -16.06 11.46 -1.77
C ILE A 4 -16.06 11.08 -3.25
N ALA A 5 -15.16 11.66 -4.04
CA ALA A 5 -14.94 11.25 -5.43
C ALA A 5 -13.81 10.24 -5.49
N ILE A 6 -14.01 9.12 -6.17
CA ILE A 6 -13.01 8.07 -6.33
C ILE A 6 -12.68 7.92 -7.82
N PHE A 7 -11.48 8.33 -8.21
CA PHE A 7 -10.94 8.18 -9.55
C PHE A 7 -10.27 6.81 -9.68
N GLY A 8 -10.59 6.06 -10.73
CA GLY A 8 -10.25 4.65 -10.86
C GLY A 8 -11.15 3.75 -10.02
N ALA A 9 -12.42 4.15 -9.85
CA ALA A 9 -13.39 3.50 -8.98
C ALA A 9 -13.65 2.02 -9.31
N GLY A 10 -13.48 1.58 -10.56
CA GLY A 10 -13.61 0.20 -11.02
C GLY A 10 -12.34 -0.65 -10.87
N GLY A 11 -11.21 -0.06 -10.43
CA GLY A 11 -9.97 -0.76 -10.10
C GLY A 11 -10.08 -1.55 -8.78
N LYS A 12 -9.06 -2.38 -8.47
CA LYS A 12 -9.05 -3.20 -7.24
C LYS A 12 -9.22 -2.36 -5.97
N MET A 13 -8.38 -1.32 -5.81
CA MET A 13 -8.45 -0.43 -4.65
C MET A 13 -9.63 0.53 -4.73
N GLY A 14 -10.00 0.98 -5.94
CA GLY A 14 -11.17 1.81 -6.16
C GLY A 14 -12.45 1.12 -5.69
N LEU A 15 -12.70 -0.12 -6.12
CA LEU A 15 -13.87 -0.90 -5.69
C LEU A 15 -13.90 -1.12 -4.18
N ARG A 16 -12.75 -1.42 -3.57
CA ARG A 16 -12.66 -1.54 -2.11
C ARG A 16 -13.08 -0.24 -1.41
N ALA A 17 -12.58 0.90 -1.90
CA ALA A 17 -12.95 2.20 -1.34
C ALA A 17 -14.44 2.50 -1.56
N VAL A 18 -14.96 2.21 -2.75
CA VAL A 18 -16.39 2.37 -3.08
C VAL A 18 -17.26 1.53 -2.14
N ASP A 19 -17.01 0.23 -2.05
CA ASP A 19 -17.82 -0.70 -1.26
C ASP A 19 -17.83 -0.29 0.23
N LYS A 20 -16.66 0.03 0.80
CA LYS A 20 -16.56 0.43 2.22
C LYS A 20 -17.17 1.80 2.53
N LEU A 21 -16.98 2.79 1.66
CA LEU A 21 -17.48 4.15 1.91
C LEU A 21 -18.99 4.27 1.69
N ARG A 22 -19.57 3.59 0.70
CA ARG A 22 -21.01 3.62 0.46
C ARG A 22 -21.81 2.96 1.60
N ASP A 23 -21.22 1.95 2.25
CA ASP A 23 -21.85 1.26 3.38
C ASP A 23 -21.66 2.01 4.71
N SER A 24 -20.88 3.10 4.69
CA SER A 24 -20.59 3.92 5.88
C SER A 24 -21.45 5.16 5.93
N ALA A 25 -22.17 5.36 7.03
CA ALA A 25 -22.95 6.57 7.24
C ALA A 25 -22.06 7.81 7.23
N GLY A 26 -22.51 8.88 6.58
CA GLY A 26 -21.80 10.16 6.54
C GLY A 26 -21.03 10.43 5.25
N TYR A 27 -20.95 9.49 4.32
CA TYR A 27 -20.33 9.66 3.02
C TYR A 27 -21.30 9.51 1.85
N ALA A 28 -21.13 10.34 0.82
CA ALA A 28 -21.75 10.19 -0.49
C ALA A 28 -20.65 9.91 -1.50
N VAL A 29 -20.71 8.78 -2.21
CA VAL A 29 -19.65 8.32 -3.11
C VAL A 29 -19.98 8.67 -4.55
N GLN A 30 -19.03 9.27 -5.25
CA GLN A 30 -19.02 9.53 -6.69
C GLN A 30 -17.94 8.68 -7.33
N CYS A 31 -18.31 7.82 -8.27
CA CYS A 31 -17.38 6.93 -8.96
C CYS A 31 -16.92 7.57 -10.27
N VAL A 32 -15.61 7.74 -10.46
CA VAL A 32 -15.03 8.18 -11.73
C VAL A 32 -14.23 7.02 -12.31
N GLU A 33 -14.62 6.60 -13.52
CA GLU A 33 -14.01 5.48 -14.23
C GLU A 33 -14.11 5.72 -15.74
N VAL A 34 -13.06 5.34 -16.46
CA VAL A 34 -12.99 5.48 -17.92
C VAL A 34 -12.68 4.16 -18.63
N GLY A 35 -12.16 3.16 -17.90
CA GLY A 35 -11.81 1.86 -18.45
C GLY A 35 -13.05 0.97 -18.58
N GLU A 36 -13.24 0.33 -19.72
CA GLU A 36 -14.40 -0.56 -20.00
C GLU A 36 -14.58 -1.63 -18.92
N ARG A 37 -13.50 -2.29 -18.49
CA ARG A 37 -13.54 -3.31 -17.43
C ARG A 37 -13.92 -2.73 -16.08
N GLY A 38 -13.47 -1.52 -15.78
CA GLY A 38 -13.82 -0.82 -14.55
C GLY A 38 -15.29 -0.40 -14.56
N MET A 39 -15.77 0.12 -15.67
CA MET A 39 -17.18 0.48 -15.86
C MET A 39 -18.12 -0.73 -15.74
N ALA A 40 -17.75 -1.88 -16.32
CA ALA A 40 -18.51 -3.12 -16.16
C ALA A 40 -18.64 -3.54 -14.68
N ARG A 41 -17.56 -3.48 -13.92
CA ARG A 41 -17.56 -3.82 -12.48
C ARG A 41 -18.40 -2.85 -11.64
N LEU A 42 -18.46 -1.57 -12.01
CA LEU A 42 -19.36 -0.61 -11.36
C LEU A 42 -20.82 -0.93 -11.70
N ALA A 43 -21.12 -1.24 -12.95
CA ALA A 43 -22.46 -1.61 -13.37
C ALA A 43 -22.99 -2.87 -12.67
N GLU A 44 -22.12 -3.90 -12.45
CA GLU A 44 -22.44 -5.09 -11.64
C GLU A 44 -22.85 -4.75 -10.20
N ARG A 45 -22.43 -3.60 -9.67
CA ARG A 45 -22.80 -3.06 -8.35
C ARG A 45 -23.97 -2.08 -8.36
N GLY A 46 -24.59 -1.91 -9.53
CA GLY A 46 -25.66 -0.92 -9.73
C GLY A 46 -25.19 0.53 -9.66
N LEU A 47 -23.90 0.77 -9.91
CA LEU A 47 -23.29 2.10 -9.85
C LEU A 47 -23.11 2.68 -11.24
N GLN A 48 -23.32 4.00 -11.36
CA GLN A 48 -23.09 4.76 -12.60
C GLN A 48 -21.87 5.68 -12.40
N PRO A 49 -20.99 5.80 -13.41
CA PRO A 49 -19.88 6.74 -13.36
C PRO A 49 -20.37 8.19 -13.32
N THR A 50 -19.71 9.01 -12.51
CA THR A 50 -19.87 10.46 -12.48
C THR A 50 -18.83 11.08 -13.42
N PRO A 51 -19.19 12.11 -14.21
CA PRO A 51 -18.19 12.84 -15.02
C PRO A 51 -17.07 13.42 -14.15
N ALA A 52 -15.81 13.23 -14.57
CA ALA A 52 -14.63 13.58 -13.78
C ALA A 52 -14.61 15.05 -13.31
N ALA A 53 -15.00 16.00 -14.20
CA ALA A 53 -15.06 17.42 -13.86
C ALA A 53 -16.08 17.73 -12.77
N LEU A 54 -17.27 17.11 -12.84
CA LEU A 54 -18.31 17.26 -11.83
C LEU A 54 -17.87 16.66 -10.48
N ALA A 55 -17.29 15.48 -10.51
CA ALA A 55 -16.78 14.82 -9.31
C ALA A 55 -15.67 15.65 -8.65
N ALA A 56 -14.71 16.16 -9.43
CA ALA A 56 -13.62 16.98 -8.91
C ALA A 56 -14.11 18.28 -8.26
N SER A 57 -15.09 18.97 -8.90
CA SER A 57 -15.58 20.26 -8.41
C SER A 57 -16.52 20.15 -7.21
N SER A 58 -17.19 19.03 -7.01
CA SER A 58 -18.17 18.84 -5.93
C SER A 58 -17.61 18.11 -4.70
N ALA A 59 -16.55 17.33 -4.85
CA ALA A 59 -16.02 16.49 -3.77
C ALA A 59 -15.42 17.30 -2.60
N ASP A 60 -15.64 16.80 -1.37
CA ASP A 60 -14.90 17.21 -0.18
C ASP A 60 -13.53 16.49 -0.10
N VAL A 61 -13.50 15.24 -0.54
CA VAL A 61 -12.28 14.42 -0.65
C VAL A 61 -12.27 13.75 -2.02
N LEU A 62 -11.19 13.94 -2.77
CA LEU A 62 -10.94 13.28 -4.03
C LEU A 62 -9.85 12.23 -3.83
N ILE A 63 -10.16 10.96 -4.09
CA ILE A 63 -9.26 9.83 -3.93
C ILE A 63 -8.75 9.41 -5.30
N LEU A 64 -7.42 9.29 -5.47
CA LEU A 64 -6.82 8.70 -6.66
C LEU A 64 -6.49 7.23 -6.39
N ALA A 65 -7.31 6.33 -6.92
CA ALA A 65 -7.14 4.87 -6.88
C ALA A 65 -6.76 4.35 -8.29
N VAL A 66 -5.81 5.02 -8.91
CA VAL A 66 -5.33 4.77 -10.28
C VAL A 66 -3.88 4.27 -10.24
N PRO A 67 -3.36 3.65 -11.32
CA PRO A 67 -1.95 3.26 -11.39
C PRO A 67 -1.00 4.45 -11.16
N ASP A 68 0.11 4.23 -10.45
CA ASP A 68 1.04 5.28 -9.99
C ASP A 68 1.53 6.18 -11.11
N LYS A 69 1.85 5.60 -12.27
CA LYS A 69 2.27 6.34 -13.47
C LYS A 69 1.23 7.33 -14.02
N LEU A 70 -0.03 7.19 -13.64
CA LEU A 70 -1.13 8.07 -14.08
C LEU A 70 -1.49 9.14 -13.03
N ILE A 71 -1.00 9.00 -11.79
CA ILE A 71 -1.38 9.89 -10.68
C ILE A 71 -1.05 11.34 -11.02
N GLY A 72 0.18 11.65 -11.45
CA GLY A 72 0.59 13.02 -11.79
C GLY A 72 -0.27 13.63 -12.91
N GLN A 73 -0.55 12.88 -13.98
CA GLN A 73 -1.39 13.33 -15.08
C GLN A 73 -2.82 13.62 -14.65
N ILE A 74 -3.42 12.70 -13.89
CA ILE A 74 -4.81 12.84 -13.42
C ILE A 74 -4.90 13.95 -12.37
N ALA A 75 -3.93 14.06 -11.48
CA ALA A 75 -3.83 15.14 -10.51
C ALA A 75 -3.76 16.51 -11.19
N ALA A 76 -2.95 16.64 -12.26
CA ALA A 76 -2.85 17.90 -13.04
C ALA A 76 -4.19 18.31 -13.68
N GLN A 77 -5.05 17.39 -14.00
CA GLN A 77 -6.38 17.66 -14.55
C GLN A 77 -7.44 17.92 -13.46
N ALA A 78 -7.39 17.16 -12.37
CA ALA A 78 -8.43 17.19 -11.33
C ALA A 78 -8.23 18.33 -10.32
N ILE A 79 -6.99 18.55 -9.84
CA ILE A 79 -6.69 19.53 -8.78
C ILE A 79 -7.16 20.95 -9.14
N PRO A 80 -6.96 21.48 -10.36
CA PRO A 80 -7.46 22.82 -10.72
C PRO A 80 -8.97 22.97 -10.59
N GLN A 81 -9.72 21.87 -10.68
CA GLN A 81 -11.19 21.85 -10.61
C GLN A 81 -11.73 21.63 -9.19
N MET A 82 -10.89 21.21 -8.25
CA MET A 82 -11.33 20.97 -6.87
C MET A 82 -11.78 22.27 -6.21
N LYS A 83 -12.77 22.20 -5.34
CA LYS A 83 -13.20 23.38 -4.55
C LYS A 83 -12.17 23.74 -3.48
N PRO A 84 -12.04 25.03 -3.10
CA PRO A 84 -11.20 25.45 -1.99
C PRO A 84 -11.53 24.67 -0.70
N GLY A 85 -10.48 24.27 0.03
CA GLY A 85 -10.63 23.49 1.27
C GLY A 85 -10.93 22.00 1.06
N ALA A 86 -10.99 21.51 -0.17
CA ALA A 86 -11.10 20.08 -0.45
C ALA A 86 -9.76 19.37 -0.20
N MET A 87 -9.82 18.04 -0.09
CA MET A 87 -8.65 17.19 0.13
C MET A 87 -8.41 16.27 -1.07
N LEU A 88 -7.18 16.25 -1.58
CA LEU A 88 -6.70 15.16 -2.42
C LEU A 88 -6.14 14.05 -1.52
N MET A 89 -6.60 12.82 -1.71
CA MET A 89 -6.09 11.64 -1.02
C MET A 89 -5.44 10.69 -2.01
N LEU A 90 -4.20 10.31 -1.73
CA LEU A 90 -3.47 9.27 -2.42
C LEU A 90 -3.44 8.00 -1.57
N LEU A 91 -3.39 6.84 -2.23
CA LEU A 91 -3.30 5.53 -1.58
C LEU A 91 -1.88 4.96 -1.62
N ASP A 92 -0.95 5.70 -2.23
CA ASP A 92 0.48 5.39 -2.34
C ASP A 92 1.33 6.68 -2.26
N PRO A 93 2.56 6.64 -1.67
CA PRO A 93 3.40 7.81 -1.51
C PRO A 93 4.22 8.20 -2.74
N ALA A 94 4.37 7.32 -3.75
CA ALA A 94 5.38 7.49 -4.80
C ALA A 94 5.24 8.83 -5.56
N ALA A 95 4.07 9.11 -6.12
CA ALA A 95 3.85 10.35 -6.87
C ALA A 95 3.99 11.61 -6.00
N ALA A 96 3.55 11.54 -4.73
CA ALA A 96 3.71 12.63 -3.78
C ALA A 96 5.20 12.89 -3.45
N HIS A 97 5.97 11.83 -3.23
CA HIS A 97 7.40 11.93 -2.94
C HIS A 97 8.23 12.33 -4.18
N ALA A 98 7.82 11.93 -5.37
CA ALA A 98 8.44 12.35 -6.64
C ALA A 98 8.24 13.85 -6.93
N GLY A 99 7.25 14.49 -6.29
CA GLY A 99 6.91 15.88 -6.57
C GLY A 99 5.99 16.05 -7.79
N ASP A 100 5.28 14.97 -8.18
CA ASP A 100 4.43 14.95 -9.37
C ASP A 100 3.06 15.63 -9.18
N LEU A 101 2.77 16.13 -7.97
CA LEU A 101 1.51 16.80 -7.68
C LEU A 101 1.58 18.29 -7.97
N PRO A 102 0.58 18.87 -8.67
CA PRO A 102 0.47 20.32 -8.84
C PRO A 102 0.44 21.07 -7.51
N GLN A 103 1.02 22.26 -7.47
CA GLN A 103 0.94 23.10 -6.29
C GLN A 103 -0.40 23.85 -6.26
N ARG A 104 -1.15 23.70 -5.18
CA ARG A 104 -2.38 24.43 -4.94
C ARG A 104 -2.64 24.58 -3.44
N ALA A 105 -2.34 25.77 -2.91
CA ALA A 105 -2.27 26.05 -1.48
C ALA A 105 -3.61 25.94 -0.72
N ASP A 106 -4.74 26.08 -1.39
CA ASP A 106 -6.09 26.02 -0.81
C ASP A 106 -6.71 24.61 -0.82
N VAL A 107 -5.91 23.57 -1.15
CA VAL A 107 -6.29 22.17 -1.15
C VAL A 107 -5.33 21.38 -0.25
N SER A 108 -5.85 20.49 0.57
CA SER A 108 -5.02 19.60 1.41
C SER A 108 -4.58 18.36 0.63
N TYR A 109 -3.36 17.88 0.88
CA TYR A 109 -2.83 16.63 0.32
C TYR A 109 -2.58 15.64 1.45
N PHE A 110 -3.25 14.50 1.36
CA PHE A 110 -3.20 13.44 2.35
C PHE A 110 -2.84 12.11 1.68
N ILE A 111 -1.94 11.36 2.27
CA ILE A 111 -1.54 10.06 1.80
C ILE A 111 -1.87 9.03 2.89
N ALA A 112 -2.49 7.93 2.51
CA ALA A 112 -2.78 6.82 3.41
C ALA A 112 -2.46 5.50 2.72
N HIS A 113 -1.76 4.61 3.44
CA HIS A 113 -1.38 3.30 2.92
C HIS A 113 -1.64 2.22 3.98
N PRO A 114 -2.24 1.06 3.61
CA PRO A 114 -2.44 -0.03 4.56
C PRO A 114 -1.12 -0.75 4.85
N CYS A 115 -0.90 -1.16 6.09
CA CYS A 115 0.22 -2.07 6.42
C CYS A 115 -0.08 -3.53 6.05
N HIS A 116 -1.29 -3.81 5.55
CA HIS A 116 -1.86 -5.14 5.38
C HIS A 116 -1.97 -5.94 6.69
N PRO A 117 -2.75 -7.04 6.73
CA PRO A 117 -2.86 -7.89 7.92
C PRO A 117 -1.49 -8.44 8.33
N PRO A 118 -1.12 -8.35 9.62
CA PRO A 118 0.16 -8.83 10.09
C PRO A 118 0.37 -10.33 9.81
N LEU A 119 1.60 -10.72 9.51
CA LEU A 119 1.98 -12.12 9.31
C LEU A 119 1.66 -12.97 10.57
N ILE A 120 1.93 -12.42 11.74
CA ILE A 120 1.55 -13.00 13.05
C ILE A 120 0.30 -12.25 13.55
N ASN A 121 -0.82 -12.96 13.63
CA ASN A 121 -2.11 -12.43 14.05
C ASN A 121 -2.99 -13.53 14.65
N ASP A 122 -4.05 -13.14 15.36
CA ASP A 122 -5.02 -14.01 16.01
C ASP A 122 -6.30 -14.22 15.18
N GLU A 123 -6.28 -13.90 13.90
CA GLU A 123 -7.43 -14.06 13.02
C GLU A 123 -7.74 -15.53 12.76
N VAL A 124 -9.01 -15.84 12.58
CA VAL A 124 -9.54 -17.20 12.32
C VAL A 124 -10.39 -17.22 11.05
N GLY A 125 -10.65 -18.40 10.51
CA GLY A 125 -11.53 -18.58 9.36
C GLY A 125 -11.05 -17.85 8.10
N GLU A 126 -11.96 -17.13 7.45
CA GLU A 126 -11.65 -16.35 6.24
C GLU A 126 -10.68 -15.21 6.50
N ALA A 127 -10.78 -14.53 7.63
CA ALA A 127 -9.89 -13.44 8.01
C ALA A 127 -8.42 -13.90 8.09
N ARG A 128 -8.15 -15.15 8.51
CA ARG A 128 -6.80 -15.72 8.56
C ARG A 128 -6.15 -15.85 7.17
N ARG A 129 -6.95 -15.87 6.10
CA ARG A 129 -6.51 -15.98 4.70
C ARG A 129 -6.65 -14.66 3.93
N ASP A 130 -7.06 -13.59 4.59
CA ASP A 130 -7.15 -12.26 4.00
C ASP A 130 -5.79 -11.57 4.04
N PHE A 131 -4.96 -11.80 3.02
CA PHE A 131 -3.62 -11.21 2.93
C PHE A 131 -3.62 -9.72 2.57
N PHE A 132 -4.71 -9.20 1.99
CA PHE A 132 -4.79 -7.81 1.54
C PHE A 132 -5.56 -6.88 2.49
N GLY A 133 -6.25 -7.46 3.45
CA GLY A 133 -7.12 -6.71 4.35
C GLY A 133 -8.50 -6.40 3.74
N GLY A 134 -9.43 -6.07 4.61
CA GLY A 134 -10.84 -5.85 4.29
C GLY A 134 -11.75 -6.67 5.18
N ILE A 135 -11.30 -7.84 5.64
CA ILE A 135 -11.90 -8.70 6.65
C ILE A 135 -10.99 -8.76 7.88
N ALA A 136 -9.72 -9.10 7.67
CA ALA A 136 -8.72 -9.15 8.75
C ALA A 136 -8.33 -7.75 9.24
N LYS A 137 -8.03 -7.65 10.53
CA LYS A 137 -7.52 -6.42 11.14
C LYS A 137 -6.14 -6.09 10.61
N GLN A 138 -5.90 -4.78 10.39
CA GLN A 138 -4.61 -4.29 9.93
C GLN A 138 -4.27 -2.95 10.56
N HIS A 139 -3.03 -2.54 10.45
CA HIS A 139 -2.58 -1.18 10.69
C HIS A 139 -2.59 -0.37 9.40
N MET A 140 -2.41 0.94 9.51
CA MET A 140 -2.16 1.81 8.37
C MET A 140 -1.18 2.92 8.75
N VAL A 141 -0.56 3.52 7.74
CA VAL A 141 0.25 4.73 7.86
C VAL A 141 -0.43 5.89 7.15
N CYS A 142 -0.32 7.10 7.72
CA CYS A 142 -0.95 8.31 7.20
C CYS A 142 0.02 9.48 7.23
N ALA A 143 -0.02 10.33 6.19
CA ALA A 143 0.74 11.55 6.10
C ALA A 143 -0.14 12.72 5.61
N LEU A 144 -0.16 13.84 6.34
CA LEU A 144 -0.63 15.11 5.82
C LEU A 144 0.59 15.81 5.19
N MET A 145 0.63 15.82 3.85
CA MET A 145 1.72 16.45 3.10
C MET A 145 1.58 17.97 3.08
N GLN A 146 0.33 18.44 2.95
CA GLN A 146 -0.02 19.85 2.81
C GLN A 146 -1.42 20.09 3.37
N GLY A 147 -1.65 21.26 3.94
CA GLY A 147 -2.95 21.66 4.48
C GLY A 147 -2.90 21.97 5.98
N PRO A 148 -3.97 22.51 6.53
CA PRO A 148 -4.06 22.80 7.95
C PRO A 148 -4.15 21.50 8.78
N GLU A 149 -3.58 21.51 9.98
CA GLU A 149 -3.49 20.32 10.87
C GLU A 149 -4.85 19.66 11.14
N ARG A 150 -5.92 20.44 11.22
CA ARG A 150 -7.29 19.91 11.40
C ARG A 150 -7.74 18.92 10.33
N ASP A 151 -7.14 19.00 9.13
CA ASP A 151 -7.51 18.14 8.01
C ASP A 151 -6.92 16.74 8.13
N TYR A 152 -5.89 16.55 8.99
CA TYR A 152 -5.35 15.23 9.30
C TYR A 152 -6.43 14.28 9.82
N ALA A 153 -7.26 14.72 10.76
CA ALA A 153 -8.33 13.91 11.32
C ALA A 153 -9.39 13.51 10.27
N THR A 154 -9.67 14.40 9.30
CA THR A 154 -10.57 14.09 8.18
C THR A 154 -9.97 13.01 7.28
N GLY A 155 -8.71 13.15 6.89
CA GLY A 155 -8.01 12.17 6.05
C GLY A 155 -7.92 10.80 6.72
N GLU A 156 -7.50 10.78 8.00
CA GLU A 156 -7.43 9.54 8.77
C GLU A 156 -8.80 8.85 8.88
N ALA A 157 -9.88 9.60 9.14
CA ALA A 157 -11.23 9.04 9.26
C ALA A 157 -11.69 8.35 7.96
N VAL A 158 -11.46 8.99 6.80
CA VAL A 158 -11.77 8.39 5.49
C VAL A 158 -10.90 7.15 5.24
N ALA A 159 -9.61 7.21 5.52
CA ALA A 159 -8.69 6.10 5.35
C ALA A 159 -9.05 4.89 6.25
N ARG A 160 -9.48 5.13 7.49
CA ARG A 160 -9.96 4.07 8.40
C ARG A 160 -11.18 3.33 7.86
N VAL A 161 -12.06 4.00 7.13
CA VAL A 161 -13.18 3.33 6.46
C VAL A 161 -12.68 2.49 5.29
N ILE A 162 -11.85 3.05 4.42
CA ILE A 162 -11.34 2.37 3.22
C ILE A 162 -10.55 1.11 3.59
N PHE A 163 -9.67 1.21 4.59
CA PHE A 163 -8.77 0.12 5.00
C PHE A 163 -9.30 -0.71 6.18
N GLY A 164 -10.54 -0.44 6.64
CA GLY A 164 -11.12 -1.15 7.77
C GLY A 164 -11.23 -2.67 7.59
N PRO A 165 -11.11 -3.40 8.73
CA PRO A 165 -10.96 -2.92 10.11
C PRO A 165 -9.51 -2.50 10.43
N VAL A 166 -9.34 -1.29 10.96
CA VAL A 166 -8.03 -0.71 11.29
C VAL A 166 -7.78 -0.72 12.79
N MET A 167 -6.68 -1.36 13.22
CA MET A 167 -6.20 -1.34 14.61
C MET A 167 -5.62 0.04 14.96
N ASN A 168 -4.47 0.37 14.39
CA ASN A 168 -3.79 1.64 14.61
C ASN A 168 -3.50 2.36 13.30
N ALA A 169 -3.57 3.69 13.31
CA ALA A 169 -3.06 4.55 12.27
C ALA A 169 -1.79 5.24 12.78
N TYR A 170 -0.69 5.04 12.10
CA TYR A 170 0.58 5.67 12.45
C TYR A 170 0.80 6.91 11.60
N ARG A 171 0.99 8.04 12.25
CA ARG A 171 1.34 9.27 11.55
C ARG A 171 2.81 9.24 11.16
N VAL A 172 3.08 9.47 9.88
CA VAL A 172 4.41 9.53 9.28
C VAL A 172 4.50 10.73 8.32
N THR A 173 5.70 11.04 7.87
CA THR A 173 5.89 11.98 6.73
C THR A 173 5.84 11.22 5.41
N VAL A 174 5.62 11.94 4.30
CA VAL A 174 5.68 11.37 2.94
C VAL A 174 7.04 10.72 2.68
N ALA A 175 8.13 11.37 3.13
CA ALA A 175 9.48 10.81 2.99
C ALA A 175 9.66 9.50 3.78
N GLN A 176 9.12 9.41 4.99
CA GLN A 176 9.14 8.17 5.78
C GLN A 176 8.29 7.08 5.11
N MET A 177 7.14 7.44 4.55
CA MET A 177 6.28 6.50 3.82
C MET A 177 6.99 5.96 2.55
N ALA A 178 7.74 6.80 1.84
CA ALA A 178 8.57 6.38 0.71
C ALA A 178 9.75 5.46 1.11
N ILE A 179 10.23 5.53 2.36
CA ILE A 179 11.17 4.53 2.89
C ILE A 179 10.45 3.21 3.17
N LEU A 180 9.22 3.25 3.71
CA LEU A 180 8.47 2.04 4.05
C LEU A 180 8.08 1.26 2.80
N GLU A 181 7.48 1.88 1.80
CA GLU A 181 6.94 1.16 0.66
C GLU A 181 8.02 0.77 -0.37
N PRO A 182 8.68 1.68 -1.09
CA PRO A 182 9.66 1.24 -2.09
C PRO A 182 10.89 0.55 -1.52
N ALA A 183 11.50 1.10 -0.46
CA ALA A 183 12.78 0.57 0.01
C ALA A 183 12.64 -0.63 0.95
N LEU A 184 11.76 -0.55 1.96
CA LEU A 184 11.62 -1.65 2.92
C LEU A 184 10.78 -2.79 2.35
N VAL A 185 9.59 -2.50 1.81
CA VAL A 185 8.68 -3.55 1.37
C VAL A 185 9.09 -4.09 -0.01
N GLU A 186 9.07 -3.27 -1.05
CA GLU A 186 9.26 -3.75 -2.42
C GLU A 186 10.71 -4.18 -2.67
N THR A 187 11.67 -3.30 -2.41
CA THR A 187 13.10 -3.55 -2.72
C THR A 187 13.75 -4.54 -1.75
N THR A 188 13.30 -4.59 -0.48
CA THR A 188 13.95 -5.48 0.50
C THR A 188 13.11 -6.73 0.77
N ILE A 189 11.90 -6.59 1.31
CA ILE A 189 11.11 -7.75 1.74
C ILE A 189 10.69 -8.61 0.54
N ILE A 190 10.04 -8.02 -0.45
CA ILE A 190 9.49 -8.78 -1.60
C ILE A 190 10.63 -9.37 -2.44
N ALA A 191 11.72 -8.62 -2.67
CA ALA A 191 12.86 -9.13 -3.41
C ALA A 191 13.51 -10.35 -2.70
N LEU A 192 13.70 -10.30 -1.37
CA LEU A 192 14.24 -11.43 -0.61
C LEU A 192 13.29 -12.64 -0.60
N LEU A 193 11.96 -12.41 -0.53
CA LEU A 193 10.98 -13.49 -0.65
C LEU A 193 11.00 -14.13 -2.05
N ALA A 194 11.22 -13.35 -3.10
CA ALA A 194 11.39 -13.87 -4.46
C ALA A 194 12.64 -14.78 -4.55
N VAL A 195 13.76 -14.34 -3.98
CA VAL A 195 14.99 -15.17 -3.90
C VAL A 195 14.76 -16.46 -3.10
N ILE A 196 14.02 -16.40 -1.99
CA ILE A 196 13.67 -17.61 -1.22
C ILE A 196 12.84 -18.58 -2.09
N LYS A 197 11.90 -18.06 -2.87
CA LYS A 197 11.12 -18.89 -3.79
C LYS A 197 12.02 -19.57 -4.83
N GLU A 198 12.95 -18.84 -5.42
CA GLU A 198 13.93 -19.39 -6.37
C GLU A 198 14.84 -20.44 -5.70
N ALA A 199 15.25 -20.23 -4.44
CA ALA A 199 16.05 -21.20 -3.69
C ALA A 199 15.31 -22.53 -3.45
N ILE A 200 13.98 -22.50 -3.26
CA ILE A 200 13.15 -23.72 -3.21
C ILE A 200 13.23 -24.46 -4.55
N ASP A 201 13.13 -23.74 -5.67
CA ASP A 201 13.22 -24.33 -7.00
C ASP A 201 14.62 -24.96 -7.26
N GLU A 202 15.70 -24.34 -6.77
CA GLU A 202 17.06 -24.91 -6.86
C GLU A 202 17.21 -26.18 -6.01
N ALA A 203 16.62 -26.23 -4.80
CA ALA A 203 16.59 -27.46 -4.00
C ALA A 203 15.88 -28.61 -4.71
N VAL A 204 14.78 -28.31 -5.41
CA VAL A 204 14.07 -29.31 -6.23
C VAL A 204 14.94 -29.78 -7.40
N LYS A 205 15.64 -28.90 -8.09
CA LYS A 205 16.60 -29.25 -9.15
C LYS A 205 17.75 -30.13 -8.62
N ALA A 206 18.13 -29.93 -7.35
CA ALA A 206 19.14 -30.75 -6.67
C ALA A 206 18.60 -32.13 -6.21
N GLY A 207 17.34 -32.47 -6.50
CA GLY A 207 16.73 -33.77 -6.25
C GLY A 207 15.84 -33.85 -4.99
N VAL A 208 15.57 -32.73 -4.30
CA VAL A 208 14.62 -32.71 -3.19
C VAL A 208 13.19 -32.79 -3.75
N PRO A 209 12.31 -33.66 -3.21
CA PRO A 209 10.91 -33.68 -3.62
C PRO A 209 10.24 -32.31 -3.43
N ALA A 210 9.51 -31.84 -4.44
CA ALA A 210 8.98 -30.48 -4.49
C ALA A 210 8.11 -30.10 -3.25
N GLU A 211 7.24 -31.01 -2.82
CA GLU A 211 6.40 -30.78 -1.64
C GLU A 211 7.27 -30.69 -0.36
N ALA A 212 8.27 -31.56 -0.23
CA ALA A 212 9.17 -31.55 0.93
C ALA A 212 9.97 -30.23 0.99
N ALA A 213 10.54 -29.77 -0.15
CA ALA A 213 11.25 -28.51 -0.22
C ALA A 213 10.36 -27.33 0.17
N ARG A 214 9.13 -27.29 -0.35
CA ARG A 214 8.17 -26.21 -0.07
C ARG A 214 7.77 -26.20 1.40
N GLU A 215 7.29 -27.31 1.94
CA GLU A 215 6.79 -27.36 3.32
C GLU A 215 7.90 -27.15 4.35
N PHE A 216 9.10 -27.70 4.08
CA PHE A 216 10.28 -27.46 4.91
C PHE A 216 10.66 -25.99 4.95
N ALA A 217 10.71 -25.31 3.78
CA ALA A 217 11.04 -23.88 3.70
C ALA A 217 9.98 -23.02 4.42
N LEU A 218 8.70 -23.23 4.14
CA LEU A 218 7.63 -22.43 4.75
C LEU A 218 7.55 -22.61 6.27
N GLY A 219 7.73 -23.84 6.76
CA GLY A 219 7.77 -24.13 8.19
C GLY A 219 8.96 -23.44 8.88
N HIS A 220 10.15 -23.49 8.26
CA HIS A 220 11.33 -22.84 8.81
C HIS A 220 11.27 -21.31 8.73
N MET A 221 10.65 -20.74 7.69
CA MET A 221 10.35 -19.30 7.64
C MET A 221 9.49 -18.87 8.83
N ASN A 222 8.43 -19.63 9.17
CA ASN A 222 7.60 -19.33 10.32
C ASN A 222 8.40 -19.33 11.64
N VAL A 223 9.27 -20.34 11.85
CA VAL A 223 10.16 -20.40 13.02
C VAL A 223 11.13 -19.22 13.03
N ALA A 224 11.77 -18.94 11.89
CA ALA A 224 12.73 -17.84 11.77
C ALA A 224 12.08 -16.47 12.07
N VAL A 225 10.88 -16.23 11.57
CA VAL A 225 10.10 -15.02 11.90
C VAL A 225 9.83 -14.96 13.40
N GLY A 226 9.38 -16.07 14.00
CA GLY A 226 9.12 -16.14 15.45
C GLY A 226 10.36 -15.77 16.28
N VAL A 227 11.53 -16.26 15.91
CA VAL A 227 12.78 -15.98 16.62
C VAL A 227 13.29 -14.56 16.35
N LEU A 228 13.40 -14.16 15.08
CA LEU A 228 14.00 -12.85 14.70
C LEU A 228 13.19 -11.66 15.19
N PHE A 229 11.87 -11.78 15.25
CA PHE A 229 10.96 -10.70 15.66
C PHE A 229 10.43 -10.84 17.09
N GLY A 230 10.96 -11.79 17.87
CA GLY A 230 10.66 -11.91 19.30
C GLY A 230 9.26 -12.46 19.61
N TYR A 231 8.62 -13.15 18.70
CA TYR A 231 7.32 -13.81 18.94
C TYR A 231 7.45 -15.18 19.61
N SER A 232 8.64 -15.77 19.58
CA SER A 232 8.96 -17.00 20.30
C SER A 232 10.09 -16.75 21.31
N GLY A 233 10.09 -17.50 22.43
CA GLY A 233 11.20 -17.47 23.40
C GLY A 233 12.44 -18.23 22.92
N GLY A 234 12.46 -18.73 21.66
CA GLY A 234 13.56 -19.48 21.10
C GLY A 234 14.72 -18.58 20.64
N VAL A 235 15.90 -19.17 20.55
CA VAL A 235 17.11 -18.56 19.97
C VAL A 235 17.70 -19.47 18.91
N PHE A 236 18.44 -18.91 17.97
CA PHE A 236 19.19 -19.72 17.02
C PHE A 236 20.39 -20.38 17.70
N SER A 237 20.71 -21.61 17.28
CA SER A 237 21.95 -22.27 17.68
C SER A 237 23.18 -21.55 17.11
N ASP A 238 24.34 -21.77 17.72
CA ASP A 238 25.62 -21.17 17.23
C ASP A 238 25.89 -21.52 15.76
N GLY A 239 25.61 -22.77 15.35
CA GLY A 239 25.73 -23.19 13.96
C GLY A 239 24.77 -22.45 13.01
N ALA A 240 23.54 -22.18 13.44
CA ALA A 240 22.59 -21.40 12.65
C ALA A 240 23.01 -19.91 12.55
N LEU A 241 23.55 -19.34 13.63
CA LEU A 241 24.08 -17.95 13.60
C LEU A 241 25.27 -17.82 12.64
N LEU A 242 26.18 -18.82 12.61
CA LEU A 242 27.27 -18.87 11.66
C LEU A 242 26.75 -18.95 10.22
N ALA A 243 25.82 -19.87 9.94
CA ALA A 243 25.23 -20.03 8.62
C ALA A 243 24.47 -18.75 8.15
N ILE A 244 23.81 -18.03 9.06
CA ILE A 244 23.18 -16.74 8.76
C ILE A 244 24.22 -15.69 8.38
N ALA A 245 25.35 -15.62 9.10
CA ALA A 245 26.42 -14.68 8.80
C ALA A 245 27.05 -14.92 7.42
N ASP A 246 27.40 -16.17 7.15
CA ASP A 246 27.99 -16.60 5.87
C ASP A 246 27.02 -16.43 4.71
N GLY A 247 25.75 -16.80 4.92
CA GLY A 247 24.68 -16.65 3.94
C GLY A 247 24.44 -15.17 3.57
N LYS A 248 24.49 -14.26 4.54
CA LYS A 248 24.38 -12.82 4.25
C LYS A 248 25.55 -12.32 3.39
N GLN A 249 26.75 -12.81 3.60
CA GLN A 249 27.90 -12.43 2.76
C GLN A 249 27.81 -13.03 1.36
N ALA A 250 27.31 -14.26 1.24
CA ALA A 250 27.18 -14.94 -0.04
C ALA A 250 26.07 -14.38 -0.92
N LEU A 251 24.95 -13.96 -0.32
CA LEU A 251 23.72 -13.60 -1.04
C LEU A 251 23.53 -12.08 -1.21
N LEU A 252 24.08 -11.26 -0.32
CA LEU A 252 23.87 -9.81 -0.34
C LEU A 252 25.14 -9.06 -0.72
N LYS A 253 24.98 -7.96 -1.46
CA LYS A 253 26.08 -7.01 -1.67
C LYS A 253 26.49 -6.41 -0.32
N PRO A 254 27.80 -6.15 -0.09
CA PRO A 254 28.28 -5.59 1.19
C PRO A 254 27.61 -4.26 1.58
N ASP A 255 27.26 -3.46 0.59
CA ASP A 255 26.63 -2.14 0.73
C ASP A 255 25.11 -2.14 0.57
N TRP A 256 24.44 -3.29 0.68
CA TRP A 256 23.01 -3.44 0.41
C TRP A 256 22.11 -2.39 1.14
N LYS A 257 22.57 -1.88 2.28
CA LYS A 257 21.84 -0.86 3.04
C LYS A 257 21.72 0.48 2.30
N HIS A 258 22.48 0.66 1.21
CA HIS A 258 22.39 1.87 0.39
C HIS A 258 20.99 2.10 -0.19
N VAL A 259 20.17 1.05 -0.33
CA VAL A 259 18.78 1.14 -0.81
C VAL A 259 17.91 2.08 0.03
N PHE A 260 18.29 2.31 1.29
CA PHE A 260 17.60 3.22 2.22
C PHE A 260 18.13 4.66 2.18
N THR A 261 19.14 4.97 1.37
CA THR A 261 19.61 6.36 1.24
C THR A 261 18.58 7.20 0.50
N PRO A 262 18.45 8.52 0.81
CA PRO A 262 17.49 9.39 0.13
C PRO A 262 17.62 9.38 -1.40
N LYS A 263 18.86 9.30 -1.91
CA LYS A 263 19.13 9.18 -3.36
C LYS A 263 18.57 7.88 -3.95
N SER A 264 18.76 6.77 -3.27
CA SER A 264 18.26 5.46 -3.72
C SER A 264 16.74 5.39 -3.64
N VAL A 265 16.15 5.84 -2.53
CA VAL A 265 14.68 5.92 -2.38
C VAL A 265 14.06 6.76 -3.50
N MET A 266 14.62 7.95 -3.80
CA MET A 266 14.14 8.78 -4.90
C MET A 266 14.28 8.08 -6.27
N ALA A 267 15.35 7.32 -6.50
CA ALA A 267 15.52 6.56 -7.74
C ALA A 267 14.48 5.44 -7.88
N GLN A 268 14.17 4.72 -6.79
CA GLN A 268 13.13 3.69 -6.75
C GLN A 268 11.75 4.29 -7.02
N VAL A 269 11.40 5.38 -6.34
CA VAL A 269 10.14 6.11 -6.54
C VAL A 269 9.98 6.54 -8.00
N LYS A 270 11.02 7.13 -8.61
CA LYS A 270 10.99 7.53 -10.02
C LYS A 270 10.82 6.34 -10.97
N ALA A 271 11.41 5.21 -10.66
CA ALA A 271 11.23 3.99 -11.45
C ALA A 271 9.77 3.51 -11.42
N ILE A 272 9.11 3.58 -10.25
CA ILE A 272 7.69 3.20 -10.07
C ILE A 272 6.78 4.16 -10.84
N THR A 273 6.95 5.48 -10.68
CA THR A 273 6.09 6.48 -11.33
C THR A 273 6.31 6.56 -12.85
N SER A 274 7.46 6.12 -13.37
CA SER A 274 7.79 6.09 -14.80
C SER A 274 7.67 4.71 -15.46
N ALA A 275 7.24 3.67 -14.74
CA ALA A 275 7.10 2.32 -15.28
C ALA A 275 6.16 2.29 -16.49
N LYS A 276 6.61 1.63 -17.59
CA LYS A 276 5.87 1.52 -18.86
C LYS A 276 4.73 0.50 -18.78
#